data_8e6420aab8b8a48f34acc26d189f7e5a
#
_entry.id   8e6420aab8b8a48f34acc26d189f7e5a
#
_cell.length_a   1.000
_cell.length_b   1.000
_cell.length_c   1.000
_cell.angle_alpha   90.00
_cell.angle_beta   90.00
_cell.angle_gamma   90.00
#
_symmetry.space_group_name_H-M   'P 1'
#
loop_
_entity.id
_entity.type
_entity.pdbx_description
1 polymer ?
#
loop_
_entity_poly.entity_id
_entity_poly.type
_entity_poly.pdbx_seq_one_letter_code
_entity_poly.pdbx_strand_id
1 'polypeptide(L)'
;DVTIYDNSERQLQQDKTLSDKFDLDIKTVQGDMKDLSVFENNSFDLIFNPCSILFVDNVLPVWKECFRVLKPNGILMTGLINPISFQLDEESLKLIYKQPFSDLHSLPTEKLEELKRNNEALVFGHSLTDQINGQLDSGFSLTNMYEDNWGGESRMDEFFPAFIATRAVKRLQ
;
A
#
# COMPACT_ATOMS: atom_id res chain seq x y z
N ASP A 1 19.82 8.54 -4.31
CA ASP A 1 18.80 9.61 -4.11
C ASP A 1 17.50 8.94 -3.64
N VAL A 2 16.92 9.47 -2.56
CA VAL A 2 15.65 8.97 -1.99
C VAL A 2 14.60 10.06 -2.05
N THR A 3 13.38 9.69 -2.47
CA THR A 3 12.23 10.57 -2.41
C THR A 3 11.11 9.86 -1.67
N ILE A 4 10.55 10.50 -0.65
CA ILE A 4 9.34 10.05 0.03
C ILE A 4 8.16 10.82 -0.57
N TYR A 5 7.13 10.07 -0.96
CA TYR A 5 5.89 10.60 -1.52
C TYR A 5 4.72 10.13 -0.69
N ASP A 6 4.04 11.06 -0.04
CA ASP A 6 2.92 10.75 0.86
C ASP A 6 1.86 11.85 0.80
N ASN A 7 0.60 11.52 1.02
CA ASN A 7 -0.49 12.49 1.08
C ASN A 7 -0.58 13.21 2.43
N SER A 8 0.00 12.65 3.48
CA SER A 8 -0.02 13.15 4.84
C SER A 8 1.11 14.14 5.10
N GLU A 9 0.78 15.43 5.21
CA GLU A 9 1.75 16.46 5.62
C GLU A 9 2.41 16.12 6.95
N ARG A 10 1.66 15.55 7.89
CA ARG A 10 2.18 15.12 9.19
C ARG A 10 3.25 14.03 9.06
N GLN A 11 3.03 13.05 8.18
CA GLN A 11 4.02 11.99 7.93
C GLN A 11 5.29 12.58 7.31
N LEU A 12 5.14 13.41 6.29
CA LEU A 12 6.28 14.06 5.64
C LEU A 12 7.09 14.94 6.60
N GLN A 13 6.44 15.59 7.57
CA GLN A 13 7.15 16.37 8.60
C GLN A 13 7.94 15.46 9.55
N GLN A 14 7.43 14.27 9.89
CA GLN A 14 8.18 13.29 10.69
C GLN A 14 9.39 12.76 9.91
N ASP A 15 9.21 12.43 8.63
CA ASP A 15 10.28 11.95 7.76
C ASP A 15 11.39 13.00 7.61
N LYS A 16 11.02 14.27 7.44
CA LYS A 16 11.97 15.38 7.42
C LYS A 16 12.75 15.50 8.74
N THR A 17 12.07 15.37 9.87
CA THR A 17 12.70 15.41 11.18
C THR A 17 13.74 14.30 11.35
N LEU A 18 13.42 13.09 10.84
CA LEU A 18 14.36 11.97 10.85
C LEU A 18 15.52 12.18 9.87
N SER A 19 15.24 12.71 8.68
CA SER A 19 16.25 13.08 7.69
C SER A 19 17.26 14.03 8.28
N ASP A 20 16.80 15.11 8.91
CA ASP A 20 17.65 16.11 9.56
C ASP A 20 18.46 15.50 10.72
N LYS A 21 17.82 14.66 11.55
CA LYS A 21 18.45 14.02 12.72
C LYS A 21 19.60 13.08 12.34
N PHE A 22 19.48 12.38 11.21
CA PHE A 22 20.45 11.39 10.77
C PHE A 22 21.33 11.85 9.60
N ASP A 23 21.25 13.14 9.24
CA ASP A 23 21.99 13.75 8.13
C ASP A 23 21.78 12.98 6.81
N LEU A 24 20.52 12.70 6.49
CA LEU A 24 20.12 11.98 5.28
C LEU A 24 19.63 12.96 4.21
N ASP A 25 20.05 12.78 2.97
CA ASP A 25 19.54 13.54 1.81
C ASP A 25 18.25 12.91 1.27
N ILE A 26 17.13 13.18 1.95
CA ILE A 26 15.80 12.68 1.60
C ILE A 26 14.93 13.82 1.09
N LYS A 27 14.42 13.69 -0.12
CA LYS A 27 13.41 14.59 -0.68
C LYS A 27 12.03 14.16 -0.23
N THR A 28 11.19 15.11 0.19
CA THR A 28 9.79 14.87 0.52
C THR A 28 8.88 15.60 -0.46
N VAL A 29 7.88 14.91 -0.99
CA VAL A 29 6.90 15.47 -1.91
C VAL A 29 5.51 15.04 -1.45
N GLN A 30 4.58 16.00 -1.33
CA GLN A 30 3.20 15.70 -0.95
C GLN A 30 2.35 15.38 -2.17
N GLY A 31 1.56 14.30 -2.09
CA GLY A 31 0.60 13.95 -3.13
C GLY A 31 -0.07 12.59 -2.92
N ASP A 32 -1.02 12.28 -3.79
CA ASP A 32 -1.76 11.01 -3.80
C ASP A 32 -1.02 9.97 -4.64
N MET A 33 -0.75 8.79 -4.10
CA MET A 33 -0.05 7.72 -4.83
C MET A 33 -0.77 7.25 -6.11
N LYS A 34 -2.04 7.61 -6.30
CA LYS A 34 -2.78 7.40 -7.55
C LYS A 34 -2.36 8.35 -8.67
N ASP A 35 -1.64 9.42 -8.34
CA ASP A 35 -1.18 10.44 -9.28
C ASP A 35 0.30 10.79 -8.98
N LEU A 36 1.20 10.24 -9.75
CA LEU A 36 2.63 10.55 -9.70
C LEU A 36 3.05 11.51 -10.82
N SER A 37 2.13 12.33 -11.36
CA SER A 37 2.39 13.25 -12.48
C SER A 37 3.48 14.28 -12.21
N VAL A 38 3.78 14.56 -10.93
CA VAL A 38 4.91 15.39 -10.50
C VAL A 38 6.27 14.79 -10.88
N PHE A 39 6.32 13.50 -11.18
CA PHE A 39 7.52 12.80 -11.60
C PHE A 39 7.46 12.45 -13.10
N GLU A 40 8.60 12.58 -13.76
CA GLU A 40 8.72 12.22 -15.16
C GLU A 40 8.67 10.70 -15.37
N ASN A 41 8.39 10.27 -16.59
CA ASN A 41 8.46 8.87 -16.96
C ASN A 41 9.90 8.36 -16.78
N ASN A 42 10.05 7.13 -16.32
CA ASN A 42 11.35 6.47 -16.19
C ASN A 42 12.35 7.25 -15.28
N SER A 43 11.86 7.76 -14.14
CA SER A 43 12.67 8.54 -13.19
C SER A 43 13.33 7.68 -12.12
N PHE A 44 12.68 6.57 -11.71
CA PHE A 44 13.11 5.79 -10.56
C PHE A 44 13.64 4.41 -10.93
N ASP A 45 14.65 3.96 -10.18
CA ASP A 45 15.19 2.60 -10.30
C ASP A 45 14.43 1.60 -9.42
N LEU A 46 13.92 2.09 -8.28
CA LEU A 46 13.19 1.31 -7.29
C LEU A 46 12.03 2.13 -6.73
N ILE A 47 10.88 1.48 -6.61
CA ILE A 47 9.76 1.95 -5.77
C ILE A 47 9.57 0.94 -4.65
N PHE A 48 9.52 1.43 -3.41
CA PHE A 48 9.20 0.65 -2.23
C PHE A 48 7.90 1.16 -1.61
N ASN A 49 6.87 0.32 -1.61
CA ASN A 49 5.54 0.64 -1.10
C ASN A 49 5.15 -0.39 -0.02
N PRO A 50 5.50 -0.16 1.26
CA PRO A 50 5.23 -1.09 2.33
C PRO A 50 3.81 -0.90 2.88
N CYS A 51 2.86 -1.75 2.47
CA CYS A 51 1.49 -1.82 2.99
C CYS A 51 0.66 -0.53 2.95
N SER A 52 1.05 0.48 2.16
CA SER A 52 0.33 1.77 2.13
C SER A 52 -0.87 1.80 1.18
N ILE A 53 -1.00 0.83 0.28
CA ILE A 53 -2.13 0.78 -0.66
C ILE A 53 -3.49 0.59 0.02
N LEU A 54 -3.51 0.15 1.26
CA LEU A 54 -4.76 0.03 2.04
C LEU A 54 -5.42 1.41 2.30
N PHE A 55 -4.71 2.50 2.11
CA PHE A 55 -5.24 3.87 2.28
C PHE A 55 -5.78 4.50 1.01
N VAL A 56 -5.82 3.78 -0.10
CA VAL A 56 -6.46 4.24 -1.34
C VAL A 56 -7.69 3.40 -1.68
N ASP A 57 -8.71 4.04 -2.18
CA ASP A 57 -9.98 3.40 -2.56
C ASP A 57 -9.87 2.53 -3.84
N ASN A 58 -8.95 2.89 -4.72
CA ASN A 58 -8.70 2.18 -5.97
C ASN A 58 -7.19 2.05 -6.21
N VAL A 59 -6.67 0.83 -6.19
CA VAL A 59 -5.25 0.54 -6.34
C VAL A 59 -4.78 0.48 -7.80
N LEU A 60 -5.67 0.29 -8.77
CA LEU A 60 -5.29 0.11 -10.18
C LEU A 60 -4.56 1.31 -10.80
N PRO A 61 -4.94 2.59 -10.52
CA PRO A 61 -4.12 3.74 -10.93
C PRO A 61 -2.73 3.75 -10.33
N VAL A 62 -2.57 3.29 -9.07
CA VAL A 62 -1.26 3.23 -8.40
C VAL A 62 -0.28 2.37 -9.18
N TRP A 63 -0.71 1.18 -9.62
CA TRP A 63 0.15 0.29 -10.40
C TRP A 63 0.57 0.89 -11.75
N LYS A 64 -0.35 1.58 -12.43
CA LYS A 64 -0.06 2.26 -13.71
C LYS A 64 0.96 3.37 -13.53
N GLU A 65 0.80 4.19 -12.49
CA GLU A 65 1.72 5.28 -12.20
C GLU A 65 3.09 4.74 -11.76
N CYS A 66 3.14 3.74 -10.90
CA CYS A 66 4.39 3.06 -10.55
C CYS A 66 5.11 2.52 -11.80
N PHE A 67 4.35 1.89 -12.71
CA PHE A 67 4.94 1.41 -13.97
C PHE A 67 5.46 2.55 -14.84
N ARG A 68 4.72 3.65 -14.94
CA ARG A 68 5.11 4.81 -15.73
C ARG A 68 6.43 5.42 -15.27
N VAL A 69 6.54 5.68 -13.96
CA VAL A 69 7.70 6.39 -13.40
C VAL A 69 8.94 5.52 -13.19
N LEU A 70 8.80 4.20 -13.14
CA LEU A 70 9.94 3.29 -13.08
C LEU A 70 10.69 3.26 -14.42
N LYS A 71 12.02 3.23 -14.37
CA LYS A 71 12.89 2.99 -15.49
C LYS A 71 12.70 1.57 -16.06
N PRO A 72 13.07 1.30 -17.31
CA PRO A 72 13.23 -0.08 -17.81
C PRO A 72 14.14 -0.88 -16.87
N ASN A 73 13.73 -2.08 -16.52
CA ASN A 73 14.31 -2.95 -15.48
C ASN A 73 14.21 -2.43 -14.05
N GLY A 74 13.53 -1.30 -13.82
CA GLY A 74 13.21 -0.81 -12.49
C GLY A 74 12.31 -1.78 -11.72
N ILE A 75 12.39 -1.72 -10.41
CA ILE A 75 11.80 -2.68 -9.50
C ILE A 75 10.69 -2.01 -8.69
N LEU A 76 9.53 -2.65 -8.61
CA LEU A 76 8.50 -2.36 -7.62
C LEU A 76 8.56 -3.44 -6.54
N MET A 77 8.80 -3.02 -5.30
CA MET A 77 8.64 -3.86 -4.10
C MET A 77 7.45 -3.34 -3.31
N THR A 78 6.46 -4.19 -3.07
CA THR A 78 5.27 -3.78 -2.34
C THR A 78 4.85 -4.81 -1.31
N GLY A 79 4.46 -4.32 -0.14
CA GLY A 79 3.74 -5.06 0.88
C GLY A 79 2.22 -4.86 0.68
N LEU A 80 1.49 -5.92 0.78
CA LEU A 80 0.05 -6.02 0.59
C LEU A 80 -0.58 -6.63 1.83
N ILE A 81 -1.79 -6.22 2.16
CA ILE A 81 -2.57 -6.92 3.19
C ILE A 81 -3.34 -8.06 2.52
N ASN A 82 -3.25 -9.25 3.10
CA ASN A 82 -4.09 -10.37 2.66
C ASN A 82 -5.56 -10.00 2.84
N PRO A 83 -6.38 -10.05 1.77
CA PRO A 83 -7.75 -9.57 1.83
C PRO A 83 -8.62 -10.24 2.91
N ILE A 84 -8.29 -11.45 3.32
CA ILE A 84 -9.02 -12.16 4.38
C ILE A 84 -8.93 -11.41 5.73
N SER A 85 -7.85 -10.68 5.99
CA SER A 85 -7.66 -9.89 7.21
C SER A 85 -8.78 -8.86 7.42
N PHE A 86 -9.31 -8.30 6.34
CA PHE A 86 -10.40 -7.32 6.39
C PHE A 86 -11.79 -7.93 6.58
N GLN A 87 -11.93 -9.25 6.49
CA GLN A 87 -13.23 -9.92 6.60
C GLN A 87 -13.54 -10.38 8.01
N LEU A 88 -12.51 -10.46 8.84
CA LEU A 88 -12.58 -11.01 10.19
C LEU A 88 -12.80 -9.93 11.24
N ASP A 89 -13.58 -10.26 12.23
CA ASP A 89 -13.50 -9.60 13.54
C ASP A 89 -12.27 -10.15 14.28
N GLU A 90 -11.37 -9.27 14.64
CA GLU A 90 -10.07 -9.67 15.21
C GLU A 90 -10.17 -10.40 16.54
N GLU A 91 -11.16 -10.04 17.37
CA GLU A 91 -11.36 -10.67 18.67
C GLU A 91 -12.00 -12.05 18.55
N SER A 92 -13.04 -12.18 17.77
CA SER A 92 -13.83 -13.41 17.64
C SER A 92 -13.35 -14.32 16.53
N LEU A 93 -12.52 -13.84 15.59
CA LEU A 93 -12.10 -14.48 14.34
C LEU A 93 -13.27 -14.96 13.47
N LYS A 94 -14.41 -14.29 13.57
CA LYS A 94 -15.58 -14.60 12.74
C LYS A 94 -15.54 -13.74 11.48
N LEU A 95 -15.97 -14.32 10.37
CA LEU A 95 -16.20 -13.58 9.13
C LEU A 95 -17.43 -12.68 9.31
N ILE A 96 -17.23 -11.37 9.28
CA ILE A 96 -18.29 -10.37 9.47
C ILE A 96 -18.43 -9.42 8.29
N TYR A 97 -17.39 -9.25 7.48
CA TYR A 97 -17.41 -8.36 6.33
C TYR A 97 -17.25 -9.10 5.01
N LYS A 98 -17.81 -8.54 3.95
CA LYS A 98 -17.68 -9.05 2.57
C LYS A 98 -16.50 -8.38 1.87
N GLN A 99 -15.94 -9.07 0.86
CA GLN A 99 -15.01 -8.47 -0.09
C GLN A 99 -15.75 -7.77 -1.24
N PRO A 100 -15.17 -6.66 -1.77
CA PRO A 100 -14.06 -5.90 -1.18
C PRO A 100 -14.50 -5.15 0.09
N PHE A 101 -13.60 -5.04 1.07
CA PHE A 101 -13.86 -4.27 2.28
C PHE A 101 -13.63 -2.76 2.03
N SER A 102 -14.41 -1.92 2.70
CA SER A 102 -14.19 -0.47 2.71
C SER A 102 -14.79 0.11 3.97
N ASP A 103 -14.04 0.91 4.70
CA ASP A 103 -14.57 1.63 5.87
C ASP A 103 -15.80 2.46 5.51
N LEU A 104 -15.85 3.02 4.29
CA LEU A 104 -16.97 3.84 3.82
C LEU A 104 -18.27 3.05 3.68
N HIS A 105 -18.20 1.74 3.37
CA HIS A 105 -19.36 0.96 2.97
C HIS A 105 -19.60 -0.29 3.83
N SER A 106 -18.58 -0.73 4.56
CA SER A 106 -18.63 -1.97 5.34
C SER A 106 -18.87 -1.73 6.82
N LEU A 107 -18.44 -0.57 7.34
CA LEU A 107 -18.61 -0.24 8.76
C LEU A 107 -20.00 0.27 9.09
N PRO A 108 -20.50 0.03 10.33
CA PRO A 108 -21.64 0.75 10.88
C PRO A 108 -21.41 2.27 10.88
N THR A 109 -22.48 3.04 10.67
CA THR A 109 -22.41 4.51 10.57
C THR A 109 -21.72 5.14 11.78
N GLU A 110 -22.02 4.66 12.99
CA GLU A 110 -21.45 5.19 14.24
C GLU A 110 -19.92 5.04 14.26
N LYS A 111 -19.41 3.88 13.84
CA LYS A 111 -17.96 3.61 13.78
C LYS A 111 -17.26 4.45 12.71
N LEU A 112 -17.88 4.60 11.55
CA LEU A 112 -17.35 5.47 10.50
C LEU A 112 -17.28 6.95 10.95
N GLU A 113 -18.31 7.44 11.64
CA GLU A 113 -18.31 8.81 12.16
C GLU A 113 -17.30 9.00 13.30
N GLU A 114 -17.01 7.95 14.07
CA GLU A 114 -15.94 7.96 15.07
C GLU A 114 -14.56 8.10 14.41
N LEU A 115 -14.23 7.29 13.39
CA LEU A 115 -12.99 7.41 12.63
C LEU A 115 -12.81 8.82 12.06
N LYS A 116 -13.86 9.38 11.46
CA LYS A 116 -13.83 10.75 10.93
C LYS A 116 -13.58 11.80 11.99
N ARG A 117 -14.25 11.70 13.16
CA ARG A 117 -14.05 12.65 14.28
C ARG A 117 -12.63 12.61 14.81
N ASN A 118 -12.04 11.42 14.85
CA ASN A 118 -10.67 11.22 15.31
C ASN A 118 -9.61 11.57 14.23
N ASN A 119 -10.06 11.94 13.02
CA ASN A 119 -9.20 12.18 11.87
C ASN A 119 -8.31 10.97 11.54
N GLU A 120 -8.86 9.76 11.70
CA GLU A 120 -8.19 8.51 11.34
C GLU A 120 -8.26 8.27 9.83
N ALA A 121 -7.20 7.67 9.27
CA ALA A 121 -7.18 7.33 7.87
C ALA A 121 -8.16 6.20 7.58
N LEU A 122 -8.94 6.33 6.51
CA LEU A 122 -9.86 5.28 6.07
C LEU A 122 -9.10 4.14 5.39
N VAL A 123 -9.60 2.93 5.59
CA VAL A 123 -8.98 1.69 5.13
C VAL A 123 -9.84 1.00 4.06
N PHE A 124 -9.17 0.44 3.06
CA PHE A 124 -9.77 -0.25 1.92
C PHE A 124 -9.08 -1.61 1.70
N GLY A 125 -9.87 -2.68 1.74
CA GLY A 125 -9.40 -4.04 1.44
C GLY A 125 -9.56 -4.36 -0.04
N HIS A 126 -8.45 -4.46 -0.75
CA HIS A 126 -8.45 -4.80 -2.18
C HIS A 126 -8.47 -6.30 -2.39
N SER A 127 -9.07 -6.77 -3.50
CA SER A 127 -9.00 -8.17 -3.90
C SER A 127 -7.57 -8.57 -4.29
N LEU A 128 -7.22 -9.86 -4.22
CA LEU A 128 -5.94 -10.36 -4.77
C LEU A 128 -5.82 -10.06 -6.27
N THR A 129 -6.94 -10.06 -7.00
CA THR A 129 -6.97 -9.67 -8.41
C THR A 129 -6.48 -8.24 -8.58
N ASP A 130 -7.01 -7.28 -7.82
CA ASP A 130 -6.60 -5.87 -7.94
C ASP A 130 -5.16 -5.67 -7.46
N GLN A 131 -4.76 -6.37 -6.39
CA GLN A 131 -3.43 -6.25 -5.81
C GLN A 131 -2.34 -6.88 -6.70
N ILE A 132 -2.55 -8.08 -7.19
CA ILE A 132 -1.53 -8.88 -7.90
C ILE A 132 -1.72 -8.76 -9.42
N ASN A 133 -2.93 -9.09 -9.93
CA ASN A 133 -3.18 -9.02 -11.37
C ASN A 133 -3.14 -7.58 -11.88
N GLY A 134 -3.53 -6.61 -11.05
CA GLY A 134 -3.40 -5.19 -11.39
C GLY A 134 -1.95 -4.78 -11.70
N GLN A 135 -0.95 -5.35 -11.02
CA GLN A 135 0.46 -5.15 -11.36
C GLN A 135 0.78 -5.75 -12.74
N LEU A 136 0.34 -6.99 -13.00
CA LEU A 136 0.55 -7.67 -14.30
C LEU A 136 -0.11 -6.91 -15.45
N ASP A 137 -1.35 -6.47 -15.27
CA ASP A 137 -2.12 -5.70 -16.27
C ASP A 137 -1.50 -4.33 -16.55
N SER A 138 -0.76 -3.77 -15.59
CA SER A 138 0.01 -2.54 -15.77
C SER A 138 1.32 -2.74 -16.54
N GLY A 139 1.71 -3.99 -16.83
CA GLY A 139 2.89 -4.34 -17.62
C GLY A 139 4.06 -4.89 -16.81
N PHE A 140 3.93 -5.02 -15.49
CA PHE A 140 4.95 -5.63 -14.65
C PHE A 140 5.08 -7.14 -14.88
N SER A 141 6.28 -7.67 -14.64
CA SER A 141 6.51 -9.10 -14.47
C SER A 141 6.80 -9.37 -13.00
N LEU A 142 5.95 -10.12 -12.32
CA LEU A 142 6.26 -10.59 -10.98
C LEU A 142 7.43 -11.56 -11.03
N THR A 143 8.43 -11.31 -10.20
CA THR A 143 9.65 -12.12 -10.13
C THR A 143 9.81 -12.84 -8.80
N ASN A 144 9.11 -12.38 -7.78
CA ASN A 144 9.04 -13.05 -6.48
C ASN A 144 7.77 -12.64 -5.72
N MET A 145 7.33 -13.54 -4.85
CA MET A 145 6.26 -13.31 -3.89
C MET A 145 6.53 -14.16 -2.63
N TYR A 146 6.23 -13.63 -1.46
CA TYR A 146 6.21 -14.40 -0.21
C TYR A 146 5.10 -13.88 0.70
N GLU A 147 4.70 -14.71 1.65
CA GLU A 147 3.73 -14.39 2.67
C GLU A 147 4.42 -14.18 4.01
N ASP A 148 3.86 -13.30 4.84
CA ASP A 148 4.39 -12.95 6.15
C ASP A 148 3.26 -12.75 7.16
N ASN A 149 3.58 -12.71 8.44
CA ASN A 149 2.63 -12.56 9.54
C ASN A 149 3.05 -11.45 10.51
N TRP A 150 2.29 -11.27 11.59
CA TRP A 150 2.56 -10.27 12.63
C TRP A 150 3.69 -10.66 13.61
N GLY A 151 4.40 -11.77 13.37
CA GLY A 151 5.44 -12.24 14.26
C GLY A 151 4.90 -12.84 15.57
N GLY A 152 3.66 -13.31 15.58
CA GLY A 152 2.98 -13.85 16.73
C GLY A 152 2.23 -12.81 17.58
N GLU A 153 2.17 -11.57 17.13
CA GLU A 153 1.46 -10.48 17.84
C GLU A 153 -0.06 -10.50 17.57
N SER A 154 -0.51 -11.18 16.52
CA SER A 154 -1.93 -11.34 16.19
C SER A 154 -2.39 -12.78 16.29
N ARG A 155 -3.61 -12.99 16.79
CA ARG A 155 -4.26 -14.31 16.77
C ARG A 155 -4.49 -14.84 15.35
N MET A 156 -4.56 -13.96 14.36
CA MET A 156 -4.70 -14.36 12.96
C MET A 156 -3.51 -15.17 12.47
N ASP A 157 -2.31 -14.97 13.04
CA ASP A 157 -1.08 -15.69 12.68
C ASP A 157 -1.18 -17.20 12.87
N GLU A 158 -2.09 -17.67 13.73
CA GLU A 158 -2.35 -19.10 13.93
C GLU A 158 -3.07 -19.73 12.72
N PHE A 159 -3.69 -18.93 11.86
CA PHE A 159 -4.59 -19.41 10.81
C PHE A 159 -4.11 -19.08 9.40
N PHE A 160 -3.54 -17.92 9.17
CA PHE A 160 -3.08 -17.49 7.85
C PHE A 160 -2.06 -16.34 7.94
N PRO A 161 -1.20 -16.19 6.92
CA PRO A 161 -0.32 -15.03 6.79
C PRO A 161 -1.14 -13.77 6.46
N ALA A 162 -0.98 -12.73 7.29
CA ALA A 162 -1.72 -11.47 7.14
C ALA A 162 -1.16 -10.58 6.03
N PHE A 163 0.09 -10.79 5.62
CA PHE A 163 0.78 -9.97 4.64
C PHE A 163 1.24 -10.78 3.43
N ILE A 164 1.32 -10.10 2.32
CA ILE A 164 1.90 -10.63 1.07
C ILE A 164 2.89 -9.59 0.57
N ALA A 165 4.12 -9.99 0.31
CA ALA A 165 5.09 -9.13 -0.35
C ALA A 165 5.30 -9.58 -1.80
N THR A 166 5.38 -8.62 -2.72
CA THR A 166 5.71 -8.89 -4.13
C THR A 166 6.92 -8.10 -4.57
N ARG A 167 7.68 -8.70 -5.47
CA ARG A 167 8.72 -8.04 -6.25
C ARG A 167 8.35 -8.14 -7.72
N ALA A 168 8.13 -6.99 -8.35
CA ALA A 168 7.77 -6.89 -9.75
C ALA A 168 8.81 -6.06 -10.52
N VAL A 169 9.01 -6.35 -11.80
CA VAL A 169 10.01 -5.69 -12.65
C VAL A 169 9.32 -5.13 -13.88
N LYS A 170 9.60 -3.87 -14.21
CA LYS A 170 9.27 -3.27 -15.50
C LYS A 170 10.22 -3.77 -16.56
N ARG A 171 9.85 -4.84 -17.28
CA ARG A 171 10.69 -5.36 -18.37
C ARG A 171 10.63 -4.45 -19.59
N LEU A 172 11.74 -4.37 -20.33
CA LEU A 172 11.75 -3.85 -21.70
C LEU A 172 10.83 -4.73 -22.55
N GLN A 173 9.89 -4.11 -23.21
CA GLN A 173 9.13 -4.75 -24.28
C GLN A 173 9.92 -4.71 -25.56
#